data_bc6a412c94e53bebb353fd3900ab4232
#
_entry.id   bc6a412c94e53bebb353fd3900ab4232
#
_cell.length_a   1.000
_cell.length_b   1.000
_cell.length_c   1.000
_cell.angle_alpha   90.00
_cell.angle_beta   90.00
_cell.angle_gamma   90.00
#
_symmetry.space_group_name_H-M   'P 1'
#
loop_
_entity.id
_entity.type
_entity.pdbx_description
1 polymer ?
#
loop_
_entity_poly.entity_id
_entity_poly.type
_entity_poly.pdbx_seq_one_letter_code
_entity_poly.pdbx_strand_id
1 'polypeptide(L)'
;MKNNEFSLFTSSLKRAKQTAEIIGEKLDIQPRITDALKERSLGKANGKPVQWLKENIENEEITIYDKCFNDAESRYDVWQRLVPFYNEIISNDDQNIIIVSHGDTLSIFNAMWLGLEAEILNRIDLYGVSGGVSFLHQTSTGKRIIKRLSDTSYIKSW
;
A
#
# COMPACT_ATOMS: atom_id res chain seq x y z
N MET A 1 -11.09 17.21 25.47
CA MET A 1 -11.06 16.98 24.04
C MET A 1 -9.84 16.13 23.73
N LYS A 2 -10.01 14.86 23.36
CA LYS A 2 -8.87 14.07 22.84
C LYS A 2 -8.57 14.63 21.45
N ASN A 3 -7.46 15.32 21.27
CA ASN A 3 -6.92 15.60 19.95
C ASN A 3 -6.57 14.24 19.35
N ASN A 4 -7.32 13.80 18.36
CA ASN A 4 -6.94 12.62 17.59
C ASN A 4 -5.66 12.99 16.82
N GLU A 5 -4.52 12.58 17.37
CA GLU A 5 -3.20 12.84 16.77
C GLU A 5 -2.98 12.04 15.47
N PHE A 6 -3.94 11.18 15.11
CA PHE A 6 -3.81 10.27 13.97
C PHE A 6 -5.02 10.29 13.06
N SER A 7 -4.78 10.28 11.76
CA SER A 7 -5.75 9.86 10.74
C SER A 7 -5.45 8.42 10.30
N LEU A 8 -6.49 7.59 10.19
CA LEU A 8 -6.36 6.18 9.82
C LEU A 8 -7.09 5.92 8.50
N PHE A 9 -6.36 5.45 7.50
CA PHE A 9 -6.89 5.08 6.19
C PHE A 9 -6.72 3.59 5.94
N THR A 10 -7.67 2.97 5.25
CA THR A 10 -7.61 1.54 4.92
C THR A 10 -8.22 1.23 3.56
N SER A 11 -7.70 0.16 2.96
CA SER A 11 -8.32 -0.51 1.82
C SER A 11 -9.73 -1.02 2.15
N SER A 12 -10.61 -1.06 1.16
CA SER A 12 -11.94 -1.67 1.30
C SER A 12 -11.91 -3.21 1.36
N LEU A 13 -10.77 -3.87 1.11
CA LEU A 13 -10.66 -5.33 1.22
C LEU A 13 -10.73 -5.78 2.68
N LYS A 14 -11.51 -6.85 2.94
CA LYS A 14 -11.85 -7.32 4.27
C LYS A 14 -10.64 -7.48 5.20
N ARG A 15 -9.55 -8.08 4.74
CA ARG A 15 -8.33 -8.32 5.55
C ARG A 15 -7.67 -7.03 6.05
N ALA A 16 -7.64 -5.97 5.22
CA ALA A 16 -7.10 -4.67 5.62
C ALA A 16 -8.06 -3.94 6.56
N LYS A 17 -9.36 -3.97 6.27
CA LYS A 17 -10.40 -3.40 7.14
C LYS A 17 -10.33 -3.97 8.55
N GLN A 18 -10.28 -5.29 8.71
CA GLN A 18 -10.18 -5.94 10.01
C GLN A 18 -8.96 -5.47 10.80
N THR A 19 -7.80 -5.33 10.16
CA THR A 19 -6.60 -4.78 10.80
C THR A 19 -6.81 -3.32 11.22
N ALA A 20 -7.39 -2.51 10.35
CA ALA A 20 -7.64 -1.09 10.63
C ALA A 20 -8.69 -0.90 11.74
N GLU A 21 -9.71 -1.74 11.79
CA GLU A 21 -10.72 -1.72 12.86
C GLU A 21 -10.07 -1.97 14.22
N ILE A 22 -9.21 -2.97 14.35
CA ILE A 22 -8.47 -3.27 15.59
C ILE A 22 -7.57 -2.09 15.99
N ILE A 23 -6.87 -1.48 15.03
CA ILE A 23 -6.04 -0.29 15.29
C ILE A 23 -6.92 0.88 15.73
N GLY A 24 -8.04 1.11 15.04
CA GLY A 24 -8.99 2.17 15.33
C GLY A 24 -9.58 2.06 16.72
N GLU A 25 -9.97 0.85 17.15
CA GLU A 25 -10.45 0.59 18.51
C GLU A 25 -9.39 0.93 19.57
N LYS A 26 -8.12 0.61 19.33
CA LYS A 26 -7.01 0.90 20.26
C LYS A 26 -6.69 2.39 20.38
N LEU A 27 -6.85 3.13 19.30
CA LEU A 27 -6.53 4.55 19.21
C LEU A 27 -7.76 5.47 19.39
N ASP A 28 -8.96 4.89 19.50
CA ASP A 28 -10.25 5.62 19.56
C ASP A 28 -10.47 6.52 18.32
N ILE A 29 -10.16 5.98 17.13
CA ILE A 29 -10.34 6.63 15.81
C ILE A 29 -11.06 5.72 14.84
N GLN A 30 -11.81 6.31 13.90
CA GLN A 30 -12.53 5.56 12.87
C GLN A 30 -11.69 5.48 11.58
N PRO A 31 -11.51 4.26 11.01
CA PRO A 31 -10.83 4.11 9.72
C PRO A 31 -11.62 4.76 8.58
N ARG A 32 -10.94 5.56 7.74
CA ARG A 32 -11.45 6.05 6.46
C ARG A 32 -11.15 5.02 5.38
N ILE A 33 -12.20 4.50 4.74
CA ILE A 33 -12.09 3.44 3.74
C ILE A 33 -11.93 4.07 2.36
N THR A 34 -10.94 3.61 1.59
CA THR A 34 -10.75 4.04 0.20
C THR A 34 -10.34 2.88 -0.71
N ASP A 35 -10.90 2.85 -1.91
CA ASP A 35 -10.55 1.89 -2.95
C ASP A 35 -9.17 2.15 -3.56
N ALA A 36 -8.63 3.36 -3.41
CA ALA A 36 -7.26 3.67 -3.83
C ALA A 36 -6.21 2.78 -3.15
N LEU A 37 -6.51 2.26 -1.96
CA LEU A 37 -5.61 1.40 -1.18
C LEU A 37 -5.84 -0.10 -1.39
N LYS A 38 -6.71 -0.53 -2.32
CA LYS A 38 -6.85 -1.96 -2.64
C LYS A 38 -5.55 -2.56 -3.14
N GLU A 39 -5.39 -3.87 -2.91
CA GLU A 39 -4.31 -4.60 -3.58
C GLU A 39 -4.49 -4.60 -5.10
N ARG A 40 -3.40 -4.73 -5.83
CA ARG A 40 -3.42 -4.88 -7.28
C ARG A 40 -4.33 -6.05 -7.66
N SER A 41 -5.28 -5.78 -8.52
CA SER A 41 -6.17 -6.82 -9.04
C SER A 41 -5.44 -7.69 -10.04
N LEU A 42 -5.46 -8.99 -9.83
CA LEU A 42 -4.96 -9.98 -10.79
C LEU A 42 -6.08 -10.50 -11.72
N GLY A 43 -7.18 -9.74 -11.85
CA GLY A 43 -8.30 -10.10 -12.71
C GLY A 43 -8.90 -11.46 -12.34
N LYS A 44 -9.06 -12.36 -13.32
CA LYS A 44 -9.60 -13.71 -13.13
C LYS A 44 -8.79 -14.59 -12.16
N ALA A 45 -7.56 -14.20 -11.84
CA ALA A 45 -6.74 -14.91 -10.85
C ALA A 45 -7.02 -14.49 -9.40
N ASN A 46 -7.85 -13.46 -9.16
CA ASN A 46 -8.20 -13.05 -7.82
C ASN A 46 -8.85 -14.20 -7.05
N GLY A 47 -8.29 -14.51 -5.86
CA GLY A 47 -8.78 -15.60 -5.01
C GLY A 47 -8.35 -17.01 -5.45
N LYS A 48 -7.58 -17.14 -6.52
CA LYS A 48 -7.02 -18.43 -6.93
C LYS A 48 -5.73 -18.75 -6.16
N PRO A 49 -5.40 -20.05 -5.98
CA PRO A 49 -4.11 -20.44 -5.42
C PRO A 49 -2.93 -19.94 -6.26
N VAL A 50 -1.78 -19.69 -5.62
CA VAL A 50 -0.55 -19.27 -6.30
C VAL A 50 -0.12 -20.26 -7.39
N GLN A 51 -0.33 -21.56 -7.16
CA GLN A 51 -0.04 -22.60 -8.15
C GLN A 51 -0.88 -22.41 -9.42
N TRP A 52 -2.18 -22.13 -9.27
CA TRP A 52 -3.06 -21.86 -10.41
C TRP A 52 -2.57 -20.64 -11.21
N LEU A 53 -2.14 -19.55 -10.53
CA LEU A 53 -1.58 -18.37 -11.19
C LEU A 53 -0.38 -18.74 -12.07
N LYS A 54 0.58 -19.50 -11.50
CA LYS A 54 1.80 -19.91 -12.23
C LYS A 54 1.52 -20.75 -13.47
N GLU A 55 0.47 -21.57 -13.43
CA GLU A 55 0.09 -22.47 -14.52
C GLU A 55 -0.76 -21.78 -15.62
N ASN A 56 -1.40 -20.65 -15.29
CA ASN A 56 -2.40 -20.02 -16.15
C ASN A 56 -2.08 -18.58 -16.54
N ILE A 57 -0.91 -18.04 -16.15
CA ILE A 57 -0.50 -16.70 -16.52
C ILE A 57 -0.53 -16.52 -18.05
N GLU A 58 -1.15 -15.43 -18.52
CA GLU A 58 -1.34 -15.19 -19.96
C GLU A 58 -0.19 -14.37 -20.54
N ASN A 59 0.32 -13.42 -19.77
CA ASN A 59 1.36 -12.51 -20.23
C ASN A 59 2.46 -12.38 -19.19
N GLU A 60 3.69 -12.28 -19.64
CA GLU A 60 4.83 -11.95 -18.79
C GLU A 60 4.77 -10.46 -18.42
N GLU A 61 5.07 -10.15 -17.16
CA GLU A 61 5.19 -8.77 -16.70
C GLU A 61 6.66 -8.35 -16.69
N ILE A 62 7.11 -7.68 -17.75
CA ILE A 62 8.49 -7.17 -17.91
C ILE A 62 8.59 -5.75 -17.41
N THR A 63 7.53 -4.97 -17.60
CA THR A 63 7.44 -3.56 -17.21
C THR A 63 6.24 -3.31 -16.30
N ILE A 64 6.22 -2.14 -15.66
CA ILE A 64 5.07 -1.72 -14.83
C ILE A 64 3.77 -1.57 -15.60
N TYR A 65 3.81 -1.53 -16.92
CA TYR A 65 2.64 -1.39 -17.79
C TYR A 65 2.00 -2.73 -18.13
N ASP A 66 2.72 -3.83 -17.94
CA ASP A 66 2.26 -5.16 -18.30
C ASP A 66 1.26 -5.68 -17.27
N LYS A 67 0.36 -6.54 -17.76
CA LYS A 67 -0.71 -7.19 -16.98
C LYS A 67 -0.60 -8.69 -17.15
N CYS A 68 -0.53 -9.43 -16.06
CA CYS A 68 -0.48 -10.91 -16.10
C CYS A 68 -1.71 -11.55 -16.74
N PHE A 69 -2.86 -10.86 -16.68
CA PHE A 69 -4.11 -11.20 -17.40
C PHE A 69 -4.71 -9.95 -18.00
N ASN A 70 -5.47 -10.08 -19.09
CA ASN A 70 -6.06 -8.93 -19.78
C ASN A 70 -7.02 -8.10 -18.91
N ASP A 71 -7.66 -8.74 -17.93
CA ASP A 71 -8.58 -8.11 -16.97
C ASP A 71 -7.92 -7.72 -15.64
N ALA A 72 -6.58 -7.88 -15.52
CA ALA A 72 -5.80 -7.49 -14.37
C ALA A 72 -5.42 -5.99 -14.37
N GLU A 73 -5.01 -5.47 -13.22
CA GLU A 73 -4.28 -4.21 -13.14
C GLU A 73 -2.79 -4.44 -13.43
N SER A 74 -2.18 -3.52 -14.18
CA SER A 74 -0.73 -3.34 -14.18
C SER A 74 -0.28 -2.61 -12.88
N ARG A 75 1.02 -2.59 -12.59
CA ARG A 75 1.55 -1.74 -11.48
C ARG A 75 1.35 -0.26 -11.78
N TYR A 76 1.34 0.14 -13.05
CA TYR A 76 1.05 1.50 -13.46
C TYR A 76 -0.42 1.88 -13.23
N ASP A 77 -1.38 0.97 -13.45
CA ASP A 77 -2.80 1.22 -13.11
C ASP A 77 -2.96 1.48 -11.59
N VAL A 78 -2.25 0.72 -10.76
CA VAL A 78 -2.22 0.96 -9.30
C VAL A 78 -1.60 2.31 -8.96
N TRP A 79 -0.49 2.68 -9.62
CA TRP A 79 0.13 3.99 -9.47
C TRP A 79 -0.88 5.10 -9.78
N GLN A 80 -1.57 5.03 -10.90
CA GLN A 80 -2.54 6.04 -11.33
C GLN A 80 -3.69 6.21 -10.33
N ARG A 81 -4.23 5.12 -9.81
CA ARG A 81 -5.30 5.22 -8.81
C ARG A 81 -4.83 5.68 -7.44
N LEU A 82 -3.54 5.56 -7.14
CA LEU A 82 -2.95 6.08 -5.90
C LEU A 82 -2.66 7.59 -5.97
N VAL A 83 -2.47 8.18 -7.15
CA VAL A 83 -2.12 9.60 -7.30
C VAL A 83 -3.07 10.54 -6.55
N PRO A 84 -4.41 10.45 -6.69
CA PRO A 84 -5.32 11.33 -5.94
C PRO A 84 -5.17 11.17 -4.41
N PHE A 85 -5.10 9.93 -3.94
CA PHE A 85 -4.92 9.63 -2.51
C PHE A 85 -3.57 10.14 -2.00
N TYR A 86 -2.49 9.93 -2.75
CA TYR A 86 -1.17 10.44 -2.41
C TYR A 86 -1.17 11.98 -2.27
N ASN A 87 -1.81 12.68 -3.23
CA ASN A 87 -1.93 14.13 -3.19
C ASN A 87 -2.74 14.61 -1.98
N GLU A 88 -3.81 13.90 -1.61
CA GLU A 88 -4.55 14.15 -0.37
C GLU A 88 -3.64 14.04 0.85
N ILE A 89 -2.86 12.95 0.95
CA ILE A 89 -1.98 12.69 2.09
C ILE A 89 -0.88 13.75 2.23
N ILE A 90 -0.23 14.15 1.14
CA ILE A 90 0.88 15.13 1.22
C ILE A 90 0.40 16.57 1.42
N SER A 91 -0.85 16.87 1.08
CA SER A 91 -1.47 18.20 1.30
C SER A 91 -2.22 18.29 2.63
N ASN A 92 -2.33 17.19 3.37
CA ASN A 92 -3.04 17.15 4.64
C ASN A 92 -2.15 17.70 5.76
N ASP A 93 -2.72 18.57 6.59
CA ASP A 93 -2.06 19.11 7.79
C ASP A 93 -2.03 18.11 8.96
N ASP A 94 -2.61 16.91 8.81
CA ASP A 94 -2.54 15.86 9.81
C ASP A 94 -1.08 15.47 10.05
N GLN A 95 -0.65 15.56 11.32
CA GLN A 95 0.74 15.29 11.68
C GLN A 95 1.11 13.81 11.61
N ASN A 96 0.14 12.92 11.87
CA ASN A 96 0.38 11.49 11.90
C ASN A 96 -0.71 10.74 11.12
N ILE A 97 -0.29 9.93 10.17
CA ILE A 97 -1.19 9.17 9.30
C ILE A 97 -0.82 7.69 9.37
N ILE A 98 -1.84 6.85 9.56
CA ILE A 98 -1.72 5.40 9.51
C ILE A 98 -2.43 4.92 8.24
N ILE A 99 -1.73 4.13 7.44
CA ILE A 99 -2.27 3.53 6.21
C ILE A 99 -2.21 2.01 6.34
N VAL A 100 -3.36 1.35 6.24
CA VAL A 100 -3.47 -0.11 6.21
C VAL A 100 -3.85 -0.56 4.81
N SER A 101 -2.94 -1.24 4.14
CA SER A 101 -3.08 -1.63 2.75
C SER A 101 -2.44 -3.00 2.49
N HIS A 102 -1.80 -3.19 1.35
CA HIS A 102 -1.32 -4.47 0.85
C HIS A 102 0.09 -4.33 0.28
N GLY A 103 0.75 -5.46 0.04
CA GLY A 103 2.17 -5.51 -0.28
C GLY A 103 2.56 -4.73 -1.53
N ASP A 104 1.97 -5.02 -2.69
CA ASP A 104 2.33 -4.36 -3.94
C ASP A 104 1.89 -2.89 -3.95
N THR A 105 0.68 -2.60 -3.44
CA THR A 105 0.17 -1.23 -3.31
C THR A 105 1.04 -0.37 -2.40
N LEU A 106 1.52 -0.90 -1.26
CA LEU A 106 2.44 -0.16 -0.38
C LEU A 106 3.84 -0.01 -0.98
N SER A 107 4.33 -0.99 -1.74
CA SER A 107 5.57 -0.84 -2.50
C SER A 107 5.50 0.37 -3.45
N ILE A 108 4.41 0.49 -4.20
CA ILE A 108 4.17 1.60 -5.11
C ILE A 108 4.03 2.92 -4.33
N PHE A 109 3.25 2.95 -3.25
CA PHE A 109 3.09 4.13 -2.41
C PHE A 109 4.42 4.62 -1.82
N ASN A 110 5.29 3.70 -1.38
CA ASN A 110 6.61 4.03 -0.85
C ASN A 110 7.51 4.70 -1.90
N ALA A 111 7.43 4.25 -3.17
CA ALA A 111 8.14 4.90 -4.29
C ALA A 111 7.62 6.33 -4.53
N MET A 112 6.30 6.51 -4.53
CA MET A 112 5.67 7.84 -4.62
C MET A 112 6.10 8.75 -3.45
N TRP A 113 6.13 8.21 -2.23
CA TRP A 113 6.57 8.94 -1.04
C TRP A 113 8.01 9.44 -1.17
N LEU A 114 8.90 8.66 -1.76
CA LEU A 114 10.29 9.06 -2.03
C LEU A 114 10.41 10.08 -3.18
N GLY A 115 9.32 10.40 -3.87
CA GLY A 115 9.31 11.32 -5.02
C GLY A 115 9.96 10.71 -6.26
N LEU A 116 9.90 9.39 -6.38
CA LEU A 116 10.41 8.66 -7.54
C LEU A 116 9.36 8.67 -8.67
N GLU A 117 9.81 8.53 -9.91
CA GLU A 117 8.96 8.33 -11.07
C GLU A 117 8.49 6.88 -11.14
N ALA A 118 7.33 6.65 -11.77
CA ALA A 118 6.71 5.32 -11.82
C ALA A 118 7.63 4.26 -12.44
N GLU A 119 8.39 4.62 -13.48
CA GLU A 119 9.29 3.74 -14.22
C GLU A 119 10.43 3.14 -13.39
N ILE A 120 10.73 3.74 -12.24
CA ILE A 120 11.74 3.18 -11.32
C ILE A 120 11.34 1.78 -10.84
N LEU A 121 10.04 1.52 -10.76
CA LEU A 121 9.48 0.22 -10.36
C LEU A 121 9.76 -0.93 -11.36
N ASN A 122 10.29 -0.62 -12.56
CA ASN A 122 10.88 -1.62 -13.46
C ASN A 122 12.21 -2.17 -12.95
N ARG A 123 12.84 -1.50 -11.98
CA ARG A 123 14.21 -1.78 -11.54
C ARG A 123 14.33 -2.04 -10.05
N ILE A 124 13.38 -1.54 -9.26
CA ILE A 124 13.37 -1.70 -7.81
C ILE A 124 11.99 -2.16 -7.34
N ASP A 125 11.96 -2.81 -6.19
CA ASP A 125 10.75 -3.12 -5.45
C ASP A 125 10.95 -2.75 -3.97
N LEU A 126 10.05 -1.91 -3.44
CA LEU A 126 10.00 -1.57 -2.03
C LEU A 126 9.01 -2.49 -1.30
N TYR A 127 9.23 -3.77 -1.47
CA TYR A 127 8.37 -4.89 -1.15
C TYR A 127 7.69 -4.79 0.22
N GLY A 128 6.36 -4.93 0.22
CA GLY A 128 5.54 -4.98 1.42
C GLY A 128 5.33 -6.42 1.89
N VAL A 129 5.83 -6.74 3.08
CA VAL A 129 5.61 -8.06 3.71
C VAL A 129 4.29 -8.05 4.46
N SER A 130 3.53 -9.15 4.39
CA SER A 130 2.31 -9.32 5.19
C SER A 130 2.60 -9.20 6.69
N GLY A 131 1.88 -8.32 7.38
CA GLY A 131 2.14 -7.95 8.77
C GLY A 131 3.34 -7.01 8.97
N GLY A 132 4.06 -6.63 7.92
CA GLY A 132 5.16 -5.67 8.01
C GLY A 132 4.66 -4.25 8.28
N VAL A 133 5.43 -3.48 9.05
CA VAL A 133 5.19 -2.06 9.31
C VAL A 133 6.32 -1.23 8.71
N SER A 134 5.95 -0.25 7.90
CA SER A 134 6.88 0.76 7.39
C SER A 134 6.70 2.06 8.17
N PHE A 135 7.80 2.72 8.47
CA PHE A 135 7.80 4.01 9.15
C PHE A 135 8.41 5.08 8.26
N LEU A 136 7.54 5.96 7.76
CA LEU A 136 7.90 7.06 6.87
C LEU A 136 7.85 8.37 7.65
N HIS A 137 8.75 9.28 7.36
CA HIS A 137 8.85 10.56 8.05
C HIS A 137 9.21 11.69 7.09
N GLN A 138 8.53 12.82 7.22
CA GLN A 138 8.91 14.06 6.53
C GLN A 138 9.43 15.06 7.56
N THR A 139 10.62 15.59 7.30
CA THR A 139 11.21 16.63 8.15
C THR A 139 10.51 17.97 7.95
N SER A 140 10.73 18.92 8.87
CA SER A 140 10.25 20.29 8.73
C SER A 140 10.78 21.03 7.48
N THR A 141 11.89 20.54 6.91
CA THR A 141 12.46 21.04 5.64
C THR A 141 11.91 20.34 4.40
N GLY A 142 10.91 19.44 4.55
CA GLY A 142 10.30 18.70 3.46
C GLY A 142 11.07 17.44 3.01
N LYS A 143 12.20 17.12 3.64
CA LYS A 143 12.96 15.90 3.30
C LYS A 143 12.20 14.65 3.74
N ARG A 144 12.00 13.70 2.82
CA ARG A 144 11.30 12.44 3.06
C ARG A 144 12.26 11.31 3.36
N ILE A 145 11.90 10.50 4.34
CA ILE A 145 12.77 9.46 4.90
C ILE A 145 11.92 8.20 5.11
N ILE A 146 12.43 7.04 4.71
CA ILE A 146 11.94 5.74 5.17
C ILE A 146 12.86 5.30 6.30
N LYS A 147 12.36 5.33 7.55
CA LYS A 147 13.13 4.90 8.72
C LYS A 147 13.12 3.39 8.89
N ARG A 148 12.02 2.75 8.48
CA ARG A 148 11.84 1.29 8.47
C ARG A 148 11.00 0.92 7.25
N LEU A 149 11.32 -0.20 6.63
CA LEU A 149 10.58 -0.75 5.51
C LEU A 149 10.19 -2.19 5.84
N SER A 150 8.88 -2.46 5.85
CA SER A 150 8.31 -3.80 6.09
C SER A 150 8.90 -4.54 7.29
N ASP A 151 9.12 -3.82 8.40
CA ASP A 151 9.64 -4.38 9.63
C ASP A 151 8.65 -5.38 10.24
N THR A 152 9.09 -6.61 10.43
CA THR A 152 8.33 -7.70 11.06
C THR A 152 8.93 -8.13 12.40
N SER A 153 9.92 -7.42 12.93
CA SER A 153 10.67 -7.80 14.13
C SER A 153 9.81 -7.94 15.39
N TYR A 154 8.63 -7.32 15.40
CA TYR A 154 7.66 -7.41 16.50
C TYR A 154 6.71 -8.63 16.38
N ILE A 155 6.69 -9.32 15.24
CA ILE A 155 5.90 -10.54 15.07
C ILE A 155 6.68 -11.68 15.73
N LYS A 156 6.13 -12.21 16.83
CA LYS A 156 6.70 -13.42 17.43
C LYS A 156 6.48 -14.59 16.47
N SER A 157 7.55 -15.33 16.16
CA SER A 157 7.42 -16.63 15.51
C SER A 157 6.63 -17.55 16.45
N TRP A 158 5.51 -18.05 15.97
CA TRP A 158 4.71 -19.08 16.64
C TRP A 158 5.34 -20.43 16.43
#